data_92be27c176dc4b0cb6193144df1f65fd
#
_entry.id   92be27c176dc4b0cb6193144df1f65fd
#
_cell.length_a   1.000
_cell.length_b   1.000
_cell.length_c   1.000
_cell.angle_alpha   90.00
_cell.angle_beta   90.00
_cell.angle_gamma   90.00
#
_symmetry.space_group_name_H-M   'P 1'
#
loop_
_entity.id
_entity.type
_entity.pdbx_description
1 polymer ?
#
loop_
_entity_poly.entity_id
_entity_poly.type
_entity_poly.pdbx_seq_one_letter_code
_entity_poly.pdbx_strand_id
1 'polypeptide(L)'
;PYTTLFRSYVINPYQMVATNGRYYLICNYDKYDTLSNYRIDRITGIKMMNEKRKSIKELKEGEINLPKHMAEHLYMFAGESIRVKFKAKNYIIDQIIDWFGFGPKITKQDEDTCMVEVEVNEEAFFHWAMQYGLHIEVLEPTSMRERIMSAIKELNDKYVTH
;
A
#
# COMPACT_ATOMS: atom_id res chain seq x y z
N PRO A 1 23.67 -19.65 -5.21
CA PRO A 1 23.30 -18.89 -6.40
C PRO A 1 21.85 -18.48 -6.26
N TYR A 2 21.62 -17.16 -6.15
CA TYR A 2 20.27 -16.63 -6.24
C TYR A 2 19.82 -16.84 -7.69
N THR A 3 19.06 -17.88 -7.94
CA THR A 3 18.32 -18.04 -9.18
C THR A 3 17.26 -16.96 -9.23
N THR A 4 17.64 -15.79 -9.69
CA THR A 4 16.70 -14.74 -10.07
C THR A 4 15.93 -15.30 -11.26
N LEU A 5 14.74 -15.81 -11.02
CA LEU A 5 13.81 -16.17 -12.07
C LEU A 5 13.43 -14.87 -12.78
N PHE A 6 14.14 -14.57 -13.88
CA PHE A 6 13.75 -13.49 -14.76
C PHE A 6 12.38 -13.83 -15.33
N ARG A 7 11.38 -13.02 -14.96
CA ARG A 7 10.03 -13.13 -15.49
C ARG A 7 9.82 -12.02 -16.48
N SER A 8 9.34 -12.36 -17.68
CA SER A 8 8.90 -11.39 -18.66
C SER A 8 7.40 -11.17 -18.52
N TYR A 9 7.00 -9.90 -18.56
CA TYR A 9 5.61 -9.49 -18.47
C TYR A 9 5.26 -8.61 -19.66
N VAL A 10 4.11 -8.84 -20.26
CA VAL A 10 3.49 -7.88 -21.19
C VAL A 10 2.71 -6.90 -20.36
N ILE A 11 3.09 -5.64 -20.44
CA ILE A 11 2.47 -4.57 -19.63
C ILE A 11 1.99 -3.42 -20.50
N ASN A 12 0.95 -2.76 -20.05
CA ASN A 12 0.41 -1.54 -20.62
C ASN A 12 0.83 -0.36 -19.71
N PRO A 13 1.87 0.40 -20.05
CA PRO A 13 2.39 1.47 -19.21
C PRO A 13 1.50 2.71 -19.27
N TYR A 14 1.24 3.35 -18.13
CA TYR A 14 0.42 4.55 -18.04
C TYR A 14 1.17 5.74 -17.47
N GLN A 15 1.81 5.58 -16.31
CA GLN A 15 2.44 6.71 -15.60
C GLN A 15 3.65 6.26 -14.78
N MET A 16 4.63 7.15 -14.63
CA MET A 16 5.71 6.98 -13.67
C MET A 16 5.50 7.90 -12.46
N VAL A 17 5.83 7.37 -11.27
CA VAL A 17 5.73 8.12 -10.02
C VAL A 17 6.98 7.91 -9.17
N ALA A 18 7.32 8.92 -8.37
CA ALA A 18 8.37 8.84 -7.36
C ALA A 18 7.73 8.83 -5.98
N THR A 19 8.12 7.87 -5.14
CA THR A 19 7.69 7.78 -3.75
C THR A 19 8.74 7.05 -2.92
N ASN A 20 8.94 7.47 -1.68
CA ASN A 20 9.91 6.86 -0.76
C ASN A 20 11.32 6.68 -1.36
N GLY A 21 11.80 7.69 -2.12
CA GLY A 21 13.11 7.67 -2.76
C GLY A 21 13.25 6.67 -3.92
N ARG A 22 12.16 6.16 -4.47
CA ARG A 22 12.14 5.16 -5.56
C ARG A 22 11.17 5.58 -6.66
N TYR A 23 11.43 5.09 -7.87
CA TYR A 23 10.55 5.27 -9.02
C TYR A 23 9.75 4.01 -9.29
N TYR A 24 8.47 4.21 -9.58
CA TYR A 24 7.54 3.13 -9.93
C TYR A 24 6.86 3.43 -11.26
N LEU A 25 6.60 2.38 -12.01
CA LEU A 25 5.77 2.40 -13.20
C LEU A 25 4.38 1.89 -12.82
N ILE A 26 3.38 2.76 -12.94
CA ILE A 26 1.97 2.37 -12.86
C ILE A 26 1.58 1.84 -14.23
N CYS A 27 1.18 0.60 -14.28
CA CYS A 27 0.82 -0.10 -15.51
C CYS A 27 -0.27 -1.14 -15.24
N ASN A 28 -0.77 -1.72 -16.30
CA ASN A 28 -1.59 -2.93 -16.23
C ASN A 28 -0.72 -4.11 -16.69
N TYR A 29 -0.74 -5.21 -15.98
CA TYR A 29 -0.26 -6.49 -16.49
C TYR A 29 -1.35 -7.08 -17.38
N ASP A 30 -1.07 -7.28 -18.64
CA ASP A 30 -2.05 -7.60 -19.68
C ASP A 30 -2.97 -8.78 -19.37
N LYS A 31 -2.50 -9.68 -18.52
CA LYS A 31 -3.27 -10.84 -18.04
C LYS A 31 -4.46 -10.46 -17.12
N TYR A 32 -4.44 -9.29 -16.50
CA TYR A 32 -5.45 -8.85 -15.53
C TYR A 32 -6.08 -7.53 -15.94
N ASP A 33 -7.22 -7.18 -15.32
CA ASP A 33 -7.93 -5.92 -15.56
C ASP A 33 -7.74 -4.90 -14.43
N THR A 34 -6.60 -5.00 -13.71
CA THR A 34 -6.27 -4.13 -12.59
C THR A 34 -4.92 -3.46 -12.80
N LEU A 35 -4.68 -2.36 -12.09
CA LEU A 35 -3.39 -1.69 -12.05
C LEU A 35 -2.37 -2.49 -11.25
N SER A 36 -1.12 -2.33 -11.66
CA SER A 36 0.07 -2.91 -11.02
C SER A 36 1.15 -1.86 -10.90
N ASN A 37 1.98 -1.95 -9.86
CA ASN A 37 3.09 -1.03 -9.62
C ASN A 37 4.41 -1.79 -9.72
N TYR A 38 5.23 -1.47 -10.73
CA TYR A 38 6.56 -2.06 -10.90
C TYR A 38 7.66 -1.08 -10.53
N ARG A 39 8.60 -1.50 -9.71
CA ARG A 39 9.80 -0.72 -9.41
C ARG A 39 10.70 -0.63 -10.65
N ILE A 40 11.02 0.60 -11.07
CA ILE A 40 11.80 0.84 -12.28
C ILE A 40 13.24 0.32 -12.13
N ASP A 41 13.84 0.47 -10.97
CA ASP A 41 15.21 -0.03 -10.68
C ASP A 41 15.36 -1.56 -10.71
N ARG A 42 14.23 -2.31 -10.75
CA ARG A 42 14.22 -3.77 -10.88
C ARG A 42 13.99 -4.26 -12.32
N ILE A 43 13.78 -3.35 -13.26
CA ILE A 43 13.56 -3.67 -14.66
C ILE A 43 14.93 -3.92 -15.32
N THR A 44 15.18 -5.13 -15.76
CA THR A 44 16.46 -5.55 -16.35
C THR A 44 16.48 -5.48 -17.88
N GLY A 45 15.32 -5.37 -18.51
CA GLY A 45 15.21 -5.23 -19.96
C GLY A 45 13.81 -4.79 -20.38
N ILE A 46 13.73 -4.03 -21.47
CA ILE A 46 12.49 -3.55 -22.06
C ILE A 46 12.50 -3.84 -23.53
N LYS A 47 11.40 -4.37 -24.05
CA LYS A 47 11.16 -4.54 -25.47
C LYS A 47 9.84 -3.91 -25.83
N MET A 48 9.86 -2.97 -26.78
CA MET A 48 8.65 -2.36 -27.31
C MET A 48 7.94 -3.36 -28.25
N MET A 49 6.64 -3.52 -28.06
CA MET A 49 5.80 -4.34 -28.93
C MET A 49 5.11 -3.47 -29.98
N ASN A 50 4.73 -4.07 -31.10
CA ASN A 50 4.02 -3.38 -32.19
C ASN A 50 2.51 -3.23 -31.92
N GLU A 51 2.06 -3.67 -30.76
CA GLU A 51 0.65 -3.64 -30.36
C GLU A 51 0.34 -2.32 -29.62
N LYS A 52 -0.88 -1.82 -29.79
CA LYS A 52 -1.36 -0.67 -29.02
C LYS A 52 -1.60 -1.10 -27.59
N ARG A 53 -1.18 -0.26 -26.63
CA ARG A 53 -1.49 -0.50 -25.24
C ARG A 53 -2.99 -0.51 -24.99
N LYS A 54 -3.46 -1.32 -24.06
CA LYS A 54 -4.82 -1.33 -23.53
C LYS A 54 -5.13 0.05 -22.94
N SER A 55 -6.30 0.59 -23.23
CA SER A 55 -6.73 1.85 -22.64
C SER A 55 -7.01 1.68 -21.16
N ILE A 56 -6.65 2.68 -20.34
CA ILE A 56 -6.96 2.66 -18.92
C ILE A 56 -8.48 2.61 -18.65
N LYS A 57 -9.30 3.14 -19.57
CA LYS A 57 -10.76 3.10 -19.49
C LYS A 57 -11.35 1.68 -19.60
N GLU A 58 -10.54 0.74 -20.05
CA GLU A 58 -10.92 -0.69 -20.16
C GLU A 58 -10.62 -1.47 -18.89
N LEU A 59 -9.92 -0.85 -17.93
CA LEU A 59 -9.62 -1.43 -16.63
C LEU A 59 -10.73 -1.16 -15.62
N LYS A 60 -10.75 -1.92 -14.52
CA LYS A 60 -11.70 -1.74 -13.42
C LYS A 60 -11.68 -0.33 -12.84
N GLU A 61 -10.49 0.26 -12.74
CA GLU A 61 -10.30 1.61 -12.22
C GLU A 61 -10.79 2.69 -13.20
N GLY A 62 -10.77 2.43 -14.51
CA GLY A 62 -11.24 3.33 -15.58
C GLY A 62 -10.42 4.62 -15.77
N GLU A 63 -9.77 5.09 -14.72
CA GLU A 63 -8.87 6.26 -14.70
C GLU A 63 -7.83 6.15 -13.59
N ILE A 64 -6.76 6.94 -13.65
CA ILE A 64 -5.80 7.09 -12.55
C ILE A 64 -6.02 8.44 -11.87
N ASN A 65 -6.58 8.41 -10.68
CA ASN A 65 -6.48 9.53 -9.73
C ASN A 65 -5.18 9.36 -8.95
N LEU A 66 -4.10 10.01 -9.41
CA LEU A 66 -2.78 9.79 -8.86
C LEU A 66 -2.68 10.11 -7.35
N PRO A 67 -3.19 11.25 -6.84
CA PRO A 67 -3.18 11.51 -5.40
C PRO A 67 -3.88 10.42 -4.59
N LYS A 68 -5.05 9.96 -5.04
CA LYS A 68 -5.79 8.88 -4.39
C LYS A 68 -5.00 7.57 -4.44
N HIS A 69 -4.49 7.20 -5.63
CA HIS A 69 -3.70 5.98 -5.81
C HIS A 69 -2.46 5.96 -4.92
N MET A 70 -1.75 7.09 -4.81
CA MET A 70 -0.56 7.22 -3.95
C MET A 70 -0.91 7.10 -2.47
N ALA A 71 -2.01 7.72 -2.03
CA ALA A 71 -2.47 7.66 -0.64
C ALA A 71 -2.94 6.25 -0.23
N GLU A 72 -3.65 5.56 -1.12
CA GLU A 72 -4.16 4.21 -0.86
C GLU A 72 -3.07 3.14 -0.93
N HIS A 73 -2.03 3.34 -1.76
CA HIS A 73 -0.97 2.36 -2.02
C HIS A 73 0.37 2.78 -1.39
N LEU A 74 0.40 2.92 -0.08
CA LEU A 74 1.54 3.43 0.72
C LEU A 74 2.91 2.90 0.30
N TYR A 75 3.03 1.61 0.12
CA TYR A 75 4.26 0.95 -0.31
C TYR A 75 4.20 0.51 -1.78
N MET A 76 3.28 1.11 -2.55
CA MET A 76 3.00 0.74 -3.95
C MET A 76 2.64 -0.74 -4.12
N PHE A 77 1.99 -1.33 -3.14
CA PHE A 77 1.38 -2.64 -3.29
C PHE A 77 0.20 -2.57 -4.25
N ALA A 78 0.03 -3.59 -5.05
CA ALA A 78 -1.18 -3.80 -5.85
C ALA A 78 -2.24 -4.51 -4.99
N GLY A 79 -3.51 -4.31 -5.31
CA GLY A 79 -4.63 -4.98 -4.64
C GLY A 79 -5.75 -4.04 -4.25
N GLU A 80 -6.76 -4.59 -3.60
CA GLU A 80 -7.94 -3.84 -3.20
C GLU A 80 -7.66 -2.95 -1.99
N SER A 81 -8.36 -1.81 -1.92
CA SER A 81 -8.37 -0.93 -0.75
C SER A 81 -9.47 -1.36 0.22
N ILE A 82 -9.17 -1.24 1.48
CA ILE A 82 -10.09 -1.49 2.59
C ILE A 82 -10.26 -0.23 3.43
N ARG A 83 -11.41 -0.08 4.05
CA ARG A 83 -11.63 0.96 5.06
C ARG A 83 -11.12 0.48 6.39
N VAL A 84 -10.22 1.25 6.99
CA VAL A 84 -9.64 0.96 8.31
C VAL A 84 -9.98 2.07 9.28
N LYS A 85 -10.31 1.70 10.52
CA LYS A 85 -10.49 2.60 11.64
C LYS A 85 -9.53 2.22 12.76
N PHE A 86 -8.78 3.19 13.23
CA PHE A 86 -7.82 2.97 14.32
C PHE A 86 -7.74 4.19 15.24
N LYS A 87 -7.41 3.93 16.50
CA LYS A 87 -7.06 4.94 17.49
C LYS A 87 -5.57 5.20 17.40
N ALA A 88 -5.15 6.45 17.47
CA ALA A 88 -3.74 6.84 17.40
C ALA A 88 -3.39 7.85 18.49
N LYS A 89 -2.13 7.89 18.89
CA LYS A 89 -1.61 8.94 19.74
C LYS A 89 -1.51 10.26 18.98
N ASN A 90 -1.91 11.38 19.60
CA ASN A 90 -1.93 12.68 18.92
C ASN A 90 -0.57 13.12 18.38
N TYR A 91 0.53 12.73 19.02
CA TYR A 91 1.88 13.11 18.58
C TYR A 91 2.37 12.42 17.30
N ILE A 92 1.63 11.43 16.76
CA ILE A 92 1.95 10.82 15.46
C ILE A 92 1.05 11.30 14.31
N ILE A 93 0.27 12.36 14.52
CA ILE A 93 -0.64 12.88 13.47
C ILE A 93 0.14 13.31 12.23
N ASP A 94 1.30 13.95 12.39
CA ASP A 94 2.15 14.35 11.27
C ASP A 94 2.58 13.14 10.43
N GLN A 95 2.98 12.03 11.08
CA GLN A 95 3.31 10.78 10.39
C GLN A 95 2.10 10.16 9.67
N ILE A 96 0.90 10.28 10.26
CA ILE A 96 -0.33 9.84 9.60
C ILE A 96 -0.58 10.65 8.33
N ILE A 97 -0.42 11.98 8.41
CA ILE A 97 -0.58 12.87 7.26
C ILE A 97 0.50 12.61 6.21
N ASP A 98 1.75 12.42 6.63
CA ASP A 98 2.87 12.14 5.72
C ASP A 98 2.66 10.85 4.92
N TRP A 99 2.10 9.83 5.54
CA TRP A 99 1.86 8.53 4.90
C TRP A 99 0.56 8.47 4.08
N PHE A 100 -0.52 9.01 4.62
CA PHE A 100 -1.87 8.88 4.02
C PHE A 100 -2.35 10.16 3.33
N GLY A 101 -1.56 11.25 3.39
CA GLY A 101 -1.96 12.54 2.86
C GLY A 101 -3.12 13.15 3.65
N PHE A 102 -3.91 13.98 2.98
CA PHE A 102 -5.07 14.68 3.57
C PHE A 102 -6.39 13.89 3.46
N GLY A 103 -6.32 12.63 3.01
CA GLY A 103 -7.51 11.78 2.85
C GLY A 103 -8.11 11.22 4.14
N PRO A 104 -7.32 10.92 5.20
CA PRO A 104 -7.85 10.40 6.44
C PRO A 104 -8.81 11.36 7.13
N LYS A 105 -9.91 10.82 7.65
CA LYS A 105 -10.78 11.55 8.58
C LYS A 105 -10.22 11.39 9.99
N ILE A 106 -9.70 12.47 10.55
CA ILE A 106 -9.12 12.50 11.90
C ILE A 106 -10.10 13.22 12.83
N THR A 107 -10.49 12.56 13.93
CA THR A 107 -11.39 13.12 14.95
C THR A 107 -10.71 13.03 16.32
N LYS A 108 -10.60 14.17 17.00
CA LYS A 108 -10.06 14.20 18.36
C LYS A 108 -10.93 13.33 19.28
N GLN A 109 -10.30 12.44 20.04
CA GLN A 109 -10.97 11.57 21.01
C GLN A 109 -10.86 12.14 22.42
N ASP A 110 -9.63 12.44 22.83
CA ASP A 110 -9.27 13.01 24.13
C ASP A 110 -7.99 13.88 24.00
N GLU A 111 -7.34 14.22 25.11
CA GLU A 111 -6.12 15.03 25.10
C GLU A 111 -4.93 14.31 24.46
N ASP A 112 -4.85 12.99 24.55
CA ASP A 112 -3.72 12.16 24.13
C ASP A 112 -3.95 11.42 22.83
N THR A 113 -5.22 11.23 22.42
CA THR A 113 -5.57 10.32 21.34
C THR A 113 -6.59 10.90 20.35
N CYS A 114 -6.50 10.42 19.12
CA CYS A 114 -7.45 10.68 18.05
C CYS A 114 -7.95 9.37 17.41
N MET A 115 -9.10 9.46 16.77
CA MET A 115 -9.65 8.41 15.93
C MET A 115 -9.39 8.75 14.47
N VAL A 116 -8.90 7.77 13.72
CA VAL A 116 -8.55 7.91 12.31
C VAL A 116 -9.34 6.89 11.49
N GLU A 117 -9.96 7.35 10.40
CA GLU A 117 -10.58 6.51 9.39
C GLU A 117 -9.87 6.77 8.05
N VAL A 118 -9.45 5.72 7.37
CA VAL A 118 -8.72 5.81 6.09
C VAL A 118 -9.10 4.67 5.16
N GLU A 119 -9.12 4.95 3.87
CA GLU A 119 -9.21 3.92 2.83
C GLU A 119 -7.80 3.65 2.29
N VAL A 120 -7.35 2.40 2.36
CA VAL A 120 -5.95 2.04 2.12
C VAL A 120 -5.82 0.59 1.66
N ASN A 121 -4.78 0.29 0.86
CA ASN A 121 -4.44 -1.08 0.52
C ASN A 121 -4.17 -1.91 1.78
N GLU A 122 -4.79 -3.09 1.87
CA GLU A 122 -4.76 -3.95 3.07
C GLU A 122 -3.34 -4.34 3.48
N GLU A 123 -2.52 -4.77 2.52
CA GLU A 123 -1.15 -5.22 2.78
C GLU A 123 -0.25 -4.05 3.21
N ALA A 124 -0.38 -2.91 2.54
CA ALA A 124 0.35 -1.70 2.89
C ALA A 124 0.02 -1.23 4.31
N PHE A 125 -1.25 -1.24 4.67
CA PHE A 125 -1.68 -0.84 6.01
C PHE A 125 -1.16 -1.81 7.07
N PHE A 126 -1.20 -3.11 6.83
CA PHE A 126 -0.64 -4.10 7.77
C PHE A 126 0.82 -3.80 8.10
N HIS A 127 1.68 -3.57 7.09
CA HIS A 127 3.08 -3.24 7.31
C HIS A 127 3.27 -1.91 8.04
N TRP A 128 2.48 -0.89 7.68
CA TRP A 128 2.48 0.39 8.37
C TRP A 128 2.04 0.25 9.83
N ALA A 129 0.97 -0.49 10.09
CA ALA A 129 0.47 -0.73 11.44
C ALA A 129 1.49 -1.48 12.31
N MET A 130 2.23 -2.42 11.76
CA MET A 130 3.31 -3.09 12.48
C MET A 130 4.48 -2.15 12.80
N GLN A 131 4.77 -1.19 11.93
CA GLN A 131 5.79 -0.17 12.18
C GLN A 131 5.41 0.79 13.31
N TYR A 132 4.13 1.18 13.38
CA TYR A 132 3.60 2.13 14.36
C TYR A 132 2.80 1.48 15.49
N GLY A 133 2.92 0.16 15.66
CA GLY A 133 2.07 -0.64 16.55
C GLY A 133 2.08 -0.21 18.03
N LEU A 134 3.15 0.43 18.50
CA LEU A 134 3.20 0.98 19.86
C LEU A 134 2.39 2.29 20.03
N HIS A 135 1.97 2.91 18.94
CA HIS A 135 1.35 4.23 18.93
C HIS A 135 -0.09 4.22 18.43
N ILE A 136 -0.55 3.08 17.91
CA ILE A 136 -1.89 2.92 17.35
C ILE A 136 -2.58 1.66 17.90
N GLU A 137 -3.91 1.67 17.80
CA GLU A 137 -4.75 0.49 18.02
C GLU A 137 -5.75 0.37 16.87
N VAL A 138 -5.65 -0.68 16.08
CA VAL A 138 -6.61 -0.97 15.00
C VAL A 138 -7.90 -1.51 15.59
N LEU A 139 -9.02 -0.90 15.22
CA LEU A 139 -10.35 -1.25 15.70
C LEU A 139 -11.16 -1.99 14.64
N GLU A 140 -11.11 -1.50 13.40
CA GLU A 140 -11.85 -2.04 12.26
C GLU A 140 -10.95 -2.09 11.01
N PRO A 141 -11.12 -3.09 10.14
CA PRO A 141 -12.00 -4.26 10.27
C PRO A 141 -11.42 -5.30 11.25
N THR A 142 -12.28 -6.16 11.76
CA THR A 142 -11.88 -7.25 12.69
C THR A 142 -10.80 -8.14 12.10
N SER A 143 -10.87 -8.45 10.81
CA SER A 143 -9.87 -9.25 10.10
C SER A 143 -8.45 -8.66 10.20
N MET A 144 -8.30 -7.34 10.04
CA MET A 144 -7.02 -6.65 10.18
C MET A 144 -6.52 -6.69 11.63
N ARG A 145 -7.42 -6.49 12.60
CA ARG A 145 -7.09 -6.59 14.03
C ARG A 145 -6.58 -7.99 14.38
N GLU A 146 -7.26 -9.03 13.93
CA GLU A 146 -6.87 -10.44 14.15
C GLU A 146 -5.51 -10.76 13.48
N ARG A 147 -5.30 -10.27 12.27
CA ARG A 147 -4.03 -10.42 11.55
C ARG A 147 -2.86 -9.79 12.33
N ILE A 148 -3.05 -8.59 12.88
CA ILE A 148 -2.03 -7.92 13.72
C ILE A 148 -1.79 -8.70 15.01
N MET A 149 -2.84 -9.15 15.69
CA MET A 149 -2.72 -9.97 16.91
C MET A 149 -1.91 -11.25 16.65
N SER A 150 -2.17 -11.92 15.52
CA SER A 150 -1.42 -13.12 15.12
C SER A 150 0.05 -12.82 14.88
N ALA A 151 0.36 -11.72 14.20
CA ALA A 151 1.73 -11.28 13.95
C ALA A 151 2.48 -10.92 15.25
N ILE A 152 1.81 -10.24 16.18
CA ILE A 152 2.38 -9.91 17.51
C ILE A 152 2.71 -11.18 18.28
N LYS A 153 1.81 -12.18 18.26
CA LYS A 153 2.05 -13.48 18.91
C LYS A 153 3.27 -14.16 18.30
N GLU A 154 3.36 -14.22 16.97
CA GLU A 154 4.51 -14.81 16.28
C GLU A 154 5.83 -14.10 16.63
N LEU A 155 5.81 -12.75 16.70
CA LEU A 155 6.96 -11.98 17.14
C LEU A 155 7.33 -12.28 18.60
N ASN A 156 6.35 -12.31 19.49
CA ASN A 156 6.59 -12.65 20.90
C ASN A 156 7.25 -14.04 21.03
N ASP A 157 6.74 -15.04 20.32
CA ASP A 157 7.30 -16.38 20.34
C ASP A 157 8.76 -16.42 19.86
N LYS A 158 9.12 -15.59 18.86
CA LYS A 158 10.50 -15.46 18.37
C LYS A 158 11.46 -14.83 19.36
N TYR A 159 10.99 -13.92 20.22
CA TYR A 159 11.86 -13.18 21.14
C TYR A 159 11.86 -13.72 22.58
N VAL A 160 10.88 -14.54 22.96
CA VAL A 160 10.79 -15.14 24.30
C VAL A 160 11.45 -16.52 24.36
N THR A 161 11.65 -17.18 23.23
CA THR A 161 12.14 -18.58 23.13
C THR A 161 13.70 -18.67 23.10
N HIS A 162 14.42 -17.64 23.58
CA HIS A 162 15.89 -17.68 23.69
C HIS A 162 16.35 -17.50 25.13
#